data_dc4cb0457827f01df6d393ed440179c2
#
_entry.id   dc4cb0457827f01df6d393ed440179c2
#
_cell.length_a   1.000
_cell.length_b   1.000
_cell.length_c   1.000
_cell.angle_alpha   90.00
_cell.angle_beta   90.00
_cell.angle_gamma   90.00
#
_symmetry.space_group_name_H-M   'P 1'
#
loop_
_entity.id
_entity.type
_entity.pdbx_description
1 polymer ?
#
loop_
_entity_poly.entity_id
_entity_poly.type
_entity_poly.pdbx_seq_one_letter_code
_entity_poly.pdbx_strand_id
1 'polypeptide(L)'
;MVYKQPDSSGHFDKFGGKYVPETLIPAINELESLYQEALNDDVFQTELSRLRTDYSGRPTPLYYANRISDELGFNVFLKREDLNHTGAHKINNALGQILLAKRMGKTRIIAETGAGMHGVATATVAAQFGLKCIIYMGEEDIRRQKLNVFKMNLLGAEVRPVSSGSRTLKDATNEAIRDWVTNVENTYYLIGSVVGPHPYPVMVRDFQSVIGEETKKQFTENQQRIANSQELPDVLIACVGGGSNAMGMFYPFLNDSIRLVGVEAAGHGVDTDAHAATMTKGEFGVLHGSASYLLQTGDGQVKLPHSVSAGLDYPGVGPEHSYLKSSGRVEYVSATDDEAIEAFQWLSEKEGILPALESSHALSFLKQRDNNVQKDENVIICLSGRGDKDVHTVADYLGRKF
;
A
#
# COMPACT_ATOMS: atom_id res chain seq x y z
N MET A 1 6.82 -20.54 12.48
CA MET A 1 6.70 -19.55 13.61
C MET A 1 5.26 -19.13 13.70
N VAL A 2 4.65 -19.08 14.89
CA VAL A 2 3.28 -18.56 15.04
C VAL A 2 3.35 -17.03 15.04
N TYR A 3 2.62 -16.39 14.15
CA TYR A 3 2.52 -14.93 14.10
C TYR A 3 1.92 -14.37 15.41
N LYS A 4 2.49 -13.29 15.92
CA LYS A 4 2.01 -12.62 17.13
C LYS A 4 1.40 -11.26 16.78
N GLN A 5 0.19 -11.03 17.30
CA GLN A 5 -0.44 -9.71 17.26
C GLN A 5 0.39 -8.68 18.05
N PRO A 6 0.23 -7.38 17.78
CA PRO A 6 0.88 -6.35 18.59
C PRO A 6 0.36 -6.38 20.03
N ASP A 7 1.15 -5.82 20.94
CA ASP A 7 0.71 -5.62 22.31
C ASP A 7 -0.37 -4.51 22.44
N SER A 8 -0.87 -4.28 23.65
CA SER A 8 -1.89 -3.26 23.92
C SER A 8 -1.44 -1.82 23.65
N SER A 9 -0.13 -1.58 23.47
CA SER A 9 0.44 -0.30 23.10
C SER A 9 0.72 -0.17 21.59
N GLY A 10 0.38 -1.23 20.82
CA GLY A 10 0.55 -1.30 19.38
C GLY A 10 1.97 -1.65 18.93
N HIS A 11 2.76 -2.32 19.79
CA HIS A 11 4.09 -2.75 19.42
C HIS A 11 4.12 -4.19 18.91
N PHE A 12 4.78 -4.37 17.78
CA PHE A 12 5.26 -5.64 17.23
C PHE A 12 6.72 -5.80 17.65
N ASP A 13 7.00 -6.36 18.82
CA ASP A 13 8.30 -6.36 19.48
C ASP A 13 8.75 -4.90 19.74
N LYS A 14 9.82 -4.42 19.14
CA LYS A 14 10.33 -3.03 19.26
C LYS A 14 9.72 -2.05 18.25
N PHE A 15 8.93 -2.53 17.29
CA PHE A 15 8.34 -1.71 16.23
C PHE A 15 6.90 -1.33 16.54
N GLY A 16 6.42 -0.19 16.05
CA GLY A 16 5.06 0.30 16.30
C GLY A 16 5.00 1.40 17.34
N GLY A 17 3.96 1.39 18.16
CA GLY A 17 3.74 2.36 19.23
C GLY A 17 3.01 3.64 18.82
N LYS A 18 2.94 4.62 19.75
CA LYS A 18 2.23 5.90 19.60
C LYS A 18 3.17 7.08 19.85
N TYR A 19 4.08 7.36 18.91
CA TYR A 19 5.07 8.46 19.01
C TYR A 19 4.48 9.74 18.41
N VAL A 20 3.55 10.35 19.14
CA VAL A 20 2.81 11.54 18.71
C VAL A 20 2.83 12.62 19.80
N PRO A 21 2.55 13.90 19.45
CA PRO A 21 2.32 14.93 20.46
C PRO A 21 1.21 14.52 21.43
N GLU A 22 1.37 14.86 22.72
CA GLU A 22 0.39 14.53 23.77
C GLU A 22 -1.03 14.99 23.42
N THR A 23 -1.16 16.10 22.71
CA THR A 23 -2.43 16.66 22.24
C THR A 23 -3.22 15.74 21.30
N LEU A 24 -2.56 14.78 20.63
CA LEU A 24 -3.23 13.77 19.76
C LEU A 24 -3.62 12.50 20.50
N ILE A 25 -3.12 12.23 21.68
CA ILE A 25 -3.37 10.99 22.41
C ILE A 25 -4.88 10.76 22.64
N PRO A 26 -5.67 11.77 23.06
CA PRO A 26 -7.12 11.56 23.23
C PRO A 26 -7.82 11.13 21.93
N ALA A 27 -7.50 11.76 20.80
CA ALA A 27 -8.10 11.44 19.49
C ALA A 27 -7.69 10.04 18.99
N ILE A 28 -6.45 9.62 19.24
CA ILE A 28 -5.96 8.28 18.90
C ILE A 28 -6.65 7.23 19.77
N ASN A 29 -6.83 7.48 21.06
CA ASN A 29 -7.51 6.55 21.94
C ASN A 29 -9.01 6.44 21.61
N GLU A 30 -9.66 7.54 21.24
CA GLU A 30 -11.03 7.54 20.71
C GLU A 30 -11.13 6.68 19.45
N LEU A 31 -10.21 6.87 18.49
CA LEU A 31 -10.16 6.07 17.27
C LEU A 31 -9.95 4.59 17.57
N GLU A 32 -9.02 4.25 18.47
CA GLU A 32 -8.73 2.87 18.84
C GLU A 32 -9.95 2.18 19.46
N SER A 33 -10.65 2.86 20.38
CA SER A 33 -11.87 2.32 21.01
C SER A 33 -12.96 2.05 19.97
N LEU A 34 -13.27 3.03 19.13
CA LEU A 34 -14.32 2.89 18.11
C LEU A 34 -13.94 1.87 17.02
N TYR A 35 -12.66 1.77 16.68
CA TYR A 35 -12.19 0.72 15.78
C TYR A 35 -12.39 -0.67 16.37
N GLN A 36 -12.03 -0.89 17.63
CA GLN A 36 -12.26 -2.19 18.33
C GLN A 36 -13.75 -2.55 18.43
N GLU A 37 -14.60 -1.56 18.70
CA GLU A 37 -16.06 -1.74 18.67
C GLU A 37 -16.54 -2.12 17.26
N ALA A 38 -16.07 -1.42 16.24
CA ALA A 38 -16.46 -1.64 14.84
C ALA A 38 -16.09 -3.05 14.32
N LEU A 39 -15.02 -3.65 14.81
CA LEU A 39 -14.63 -5.02 14.43
C LEU A 39 -15.70 -6.06 14.80
N ASN A 40 -16.46 -5.83 15.88
CA ASN A 40 -17.46 -6.73 16.41
C ASN A 40 -18.90 -6.23 16.20
N ASP A 41 -19.10 -5.15 15.46
CA ASP A 41 -20.40 -4.56 15.20
C ASP A 41 -20.95 -5.03 13.84
N ASP A 42 -21.96 -5.86 13.86
CA ASP A 42 -22.61 -6.41 12.67
C ASP A 42 -23.13 -5.33 11.72
N VAL A 43 -23.58 -4.17 12.24
CA VAL A 43 -24.06 -3.06 11.42
C VAL A 43 -22.90 -2.44 10.62
N PHE A 44 -21.76 -2.22 11.29
CA PHE A 44 -20.57 -1.71 10.62
C PHE A 44 -20.06 -2.70 9.57
N GLN A 45 -19.94 -3.98 9.93
CA GLN A 45 -19.43 -5.02 9.02
C GLN A 45 -20.36 -5.21 7.81
N THR A 46 -21.68 -5.15 8.01
CA THR A 46 -22.65 -5.23 6.92
C THR A 46 -22.55 -4.02 5.99
N GLU A 47 -22.45 -2.78 6.52
CA GLU A 47 -22.29 -1.57 5.71
C GLU A 47 -20.96 -1.59 4.94
N LEU A 48 -19.86 -1.97 5.57
CA LEU A 48 -18.55 -2.11 4.92
C LEU A 48 -18.58 -3.16 3.81
N SER A 49 -19.19 -4.33 4.08
CA SER A 49 -19.34 -5.40 3.09
C SER A 49 -20.17 -4.95 1.88
N ARG A 50 -21.29 -4.26 2.12
CA ARG A 50 -22.11 -3.69 1.06
C ARG A 50 -21.33 -2.68 0.20
N LEU A 51 -20.58 -1.77 0.82
CA LEU A 51 -19.75 -0.82 0.09
C LEU A 51 -18.62 -1.49 -0.71
N ARG A 52 -18.03 -2.53 -0.15
CA ARG A 52 -17.03 -3.34 -0.86
C ARG A 52 -17.63 -3.98 -2.12
N THR A 53 -18.84 -4.53 -2.03
CA THR A 53 -19.52 -5.19 -3.15
C THR A 53 -20.11 -4.20 -4.14
N ASP A 54 -20.98 -3.31 -3.69
CA ASP A 54 -21.84 -2.48 -4.57
C ASP A 54 -21.08 -1.27 -5.12
N TYR A 55 -20.10 -0.74 -4.37
CA TYR A 55 -19.38 0.48 -4.72
C TYR A 55 -17.95 0.23 -5.19
N SER A 56 -17.20 -0.64 -4.50
CA SER A 56 -15.84 -0.96 -4.90
C SER A 56 -15.74 -2.03 -5.99
N GLY A 57 -16.77 -2.87 -6.15
CA GLY A 57 -16.81 -3.93 -7.17
C GLY A 57 -16.08 -5.21 -6.75
N ARG A 58 -15.98 -5.45 -5.43
CA ARG A 58 -15.36 -6.68 -4.91
C ARG A 58 -16.30 -7.89 -4.98
N PRO A 59 -15.78 -9.13 -5.05
CA PRO A 59 -14.35 -9.50 -5.02
C PRO A 59 -13.61 -9.14 -6.31
N THR A 60 -12.36 -8.69 -6.21
CA THR A 60 -11.50 -8.51 -7.38
C THR A 60 -11.07 -9.88 -7.92
N PRO A 61 -10.92 -10.05 -9.25
CA PRO A 61 -10.56 -11.34 -9.82
C PRO A 61 -9.16 -11.82 -9.41
N LEU A 62 -9.00 -13.15 -9.28
CA LEU A 62 -7.71 -13.83 -9.34
C LEU A 62 -7.53 -14.35 -10.78
N TYR A 63 -6.70 -13.66 -11.56
CA TYR A 63 -6.49 -13.90 -12.98
C TYR A 63 -5.28 -14.80 -13.23
N TYR A 64 -5.43 -15.86 -13.99
CA TYR A 64 -4.31 -16.71 -14.43
C TYR A 64 -3.64 -16.09 -15.67
N ALA A 65 -2.36 -15.72 -15.54
CA ALA A 65 -1.59 -15.08 -16.59
C ALA A 65 -0.97 -16.13 -17.53
N ASN A 66 -1.75 -16.58 -18.51
CA ASN A 66 -1.40 -17.74 -19.36
C ASN A 66 -0.05 -17.56 -20.06
N ARG A 67 0.14 -16.44 -20.79
CA ARG A 67 1.34 -16.24 -21.61
C ARG A 67 2.61 -16.05 -20.80
N ILE A 68 2.46 -15.44 -19.61
CA ILE A 68 3.56 -15.29 -18.65
C ILE A 68 3.90 -16.64 -18.03
N SER A 69 2.91 -17.44 -17.64
CA SER A 69 3.11 -18.78 -17.09
C SER A 69 3.80 -19.70 -18.09
N ASP A 70 3.39 -19.70 -19.35
CA ASP A 70 4.01 -20.46 -20.43
C ASP A 70 5.49 -20.07 -20.66
N GLU A 71 5.80 -18.77 -20.57
CA GLU A 71 7.16 -18.23 -20.74
C GLU A 71 8.08 -18.62 -19.59
N LEU A 72 7.55 -18.57 -18.35
CA LEU A 72 8.34 -18.80 -17.14
C LEU A 72 8.44 -20.28 -16.71
N GLY A 73 7.46 -21.10 -17.13
CA GLY A 73 7.40 -22.52 -16.77
C GLY A 73 6.88 -22.80 -15.35
N PHE A 74 6.23 -21.84 -14.72
CA PHE A 74 5.47 -21.97 -13.47
C PHE A 74 4.17 -21.16 -13.52
N ASN A 75 3.22 -21.45 -12.64
CA ASN A 75 1.90 -20.84 -12.68
C ASN A 75 1.90 -19.45 -12.07
N VAL A 76 1.48 -18.42 -12.83
CA VAL A 76 1.39 -17.03 -12.35
C VAL A 76 -0.07 -16.59 -12.31
N PHE A 77 -0.48 -16.12 -11.13
CA PHE A 77 -1.78 -15.50 -10.91
C PHE A 77 -1.62 -14.05 -10.51
N LEU A 78 -2.53 -13.21 -10.97
CA LEU A 78 -2.59 -11.80 -10.62
C LEU A 78 -3.85 -11.54 -9.80
N LYS A 79 -3.69 -11.09 -8.54
CA LYS A 79 -4.80 -10.55 -7.76
C LYS A 79 -5.06 -9.12 -8.22
N ARG A 80 -6.17 -8.92 -8.95
CA ARG A 80 -6.48 -7.77 -9.78
C ARG A 80 -7.06 -6.59 -8.97
N GLU A 81 -6.28 -6.05 -8.01
CA GLU A 81 -6.67 -4.84 -7.25
C GLU A 81 -6.71 -3.57 -8.13
N ASP A 82 -6.12 -3.60 -9.29
CA ASP A 82 -6.22 -2.58 -10.35
C ASP A 82 -7.64 -2.42 -10.92
N LEU A 83 -8.50 -3.42 -10.73
CA LEU A 83 -9.91 -3.40 -11.15
C LEU A 83 -10.87 -2.87 -10.09
N ASN A 84 -10.40 -2.57 -8.89
CA ASN A 84 -11.21 -1.88 -7.89
C ASN A 84 -11.69 -0.52 -8.41
N HIS A 85 -12.80 -0.03 -7.86
CA HIS A 85 -13.18 1.37 -8.00
C HIS A 85 -12.00 2.27 -7.59
N THR A 86 -11.75 3.33 -8.33
CA THR A 86 -10.55 4.20 -8.28
C THR A 86 -9.28 3.61 -8.91
N GLY A 87 -9.24 2.31 -9.26
CA GLY A 87 -8.14 1.67 -9.98
C GLY A 87 -6.96 1.23 -9.11
N ALA A 88 -7.17 1.02 -7.81
CA ALA A 88 -6.17 0.48 -6.90
C ALA A 88 -6.77 -0.01 -5.58
N HIS A 89 -5.99 -0.78 -4.79
CA HIS A 89 -6.34 -1.29 -3.46
C HIS A 89 -6.69 -0.20 -2.41
N LYS A 90 -6.32 1.05 -2.63
CA LYS A 90 -6.46 2.13 -1.63
C LYS A 90 -7.91 2.35 -1.17
N ILE A 91 -8.89 2.08 -2.03
CA ILE A 91 -10.31 2.23 -1.72
C ILE A 91 -10.75 1.30 -0.57
N ASN A 92 -10.16 0.10 -0.42
CA ASN A 92 -10.52 -0.84 0.64
C ASN A 92 -10.37 -0.23 2.03
N ASN A 93 -9.21 0.39 2.26
CA ASN A 93 -8.90 1.08 3.51
C ASN A 93 -9.73 2.37 3.66
N ALA A 94 -9.86 3.15 2.58
CA ALA A 94 -10.60 4.41 2.62
C ALA A 94 -12.07 4.20 3.01
N LEU A 95 -12.73 3.13 2.54
CA LEU A 95 -14.10 2.76 2.92
C LEU A 95 -14.22 2.44 4.41
N GLY A 96 -13.29 1.67 4.98
CA GLY A 96 -13.30 1.37 6.42
C GLY A 96 -13.10 2.62 7.26
N GLN A 97 -12.11 3.45 6.92
CA GLN A 97 -11.80 4.65 7.68
C GLN A 97 -12.89 5.74 7.58
N ILE A 98 -13.55 5.90 6.41
CA ILE A 98 -14.62 6.90 6.30
C ILE A 98 -15.83 6.52 7.17
N LEU A 99 -16.15 5.23 7.31
CA LEU A 99 -17.21 4.77 8.21
C LEU A 99 -16.85 5.06 9.68
N LEU A 100 -15.59 4.87 10.07
CA LEU A 100 -15.10 5.26 11.41
C LEU A 100 -15.20 6.77 11.62
N ALA A 101 -14.73 7.59 10.66
CA ALA A 101 -14.80 9.03 10.73
C ALA A 101 -16.24 9.52 10.93
N LYS A 102 -17.20 8.92 10.23
CA LYS A 102 -18.63 9.21 10.36
C LYS A 102 -19.15 8.85 11.76
N ARG A 103 -18.77 7.69 12.31
CA ARG A 103 -19.14 7.28 13.68
C ARG A 103 -18.57 8.22 14.75
N MET A 104 -17.34 8.73 14.52
CA MET A 104 -16.71 9.75 15.37
C MET A 104 -17.37 11.14 15.23
N GLY A 105 -18.36 11.31 14.37
CA GLY A 105 -18.99 12.61 14.12
C GLY A 105 -18.09 13.63 13.45
N LYS A 106 -16.98 13.19 12.82
CA LYS A 106 -16.05 14.09 12.14
C LYS A 106 -16.68 14.61 10.84
N THR A 107 -16.51 15.90 10.57
CA THR A 107 -17.11 16.58 9.40
C THR A 107 -16.07 16.94 8.32
N ARG A 108 -14.80 16.74 8.64
CA ARG A 108 -13.66 17.08 7.80
C ARG A 108 -12.70 15.91 7.73
N ILE A 109 -12.27 15.56 6.51
CA ILE A 109 -11.29 14.53 6.24
C ILE A 109 -10.02 15.19 5.72
N ILE A 110 -8.88 14.78 6.23
CA ILE A 110 -7.58 15.11 5.65
C ILE A 110 -6.84 13.84 5.29
N ALA A 111 -5.99 13.92 4.27
CA ALA A 111 -5.07 12.86 3.89
C ALA A 111 -3.82 13.44 3.24
N GLU A 112 -2.76 12.65 3.19
CA GLU A 112 -1.57 12.86 2.39
C GLU A 112 -1.59 11.95 1.16
N THR A 113 -0.84 12.33 0.11
CA THR A 113 -0.66 11.44 -1.05
C THR A 113 0.63 11.79 -1.81
N GLY A 114 1.32 10.76 -2.35
CA GLY A 114 2.42 10.90 -3.30
C GLY A 114 1.95 10.60 -4.72
N ALA A 115 1.76 9.32 -5.08
CA ALA A 115 1.25 8.91 -6.39
C ALA A 115 -0.19 9.37 -6.70
N GLY A 116 -0.88 9.97 -5.74
CA GLY A 116 -2.25 10.44 -5.90
C GLY A 116 -3.34 9.38 -5.72
N MET A 117 -3.01 8.09 -5.72
CA MET A 117 -4.04 7.03 -5.64
C MET A 117 -4.76 7.02 -4.30
N HIS A 118 -4.05 7.26 -3.18
CA HIS A 118 -4.67 7.41 -1.87
C HIS A 118 -5.53 8.67 -1.81
N GLY A 119 -5.02 9.79 -2.31
CA GLY A 119 -5.79 11.04 -2.40
C GLY A 119 -7.08 10.89 -3.19
N VAL A 120 -7.03 10.21 -4.36
CA VAL A 120 -8.23 9.91 -5.16
C VAL A 120 -9.20 9.02 -4.38
N ALA A 121 -8.73 7.95 -3.72
CA ALA A 121 -9.59 7.09 -2.92
C ALA A 121 -10.26 7.85 -1.75
N THR A 122 -9.50 8.70 -1.05
CA THR A 122 -10.01 9.53 0.05
C THR A 122 -11.03 10.57 -0.45
N ALA A 123 -10.72 11.28 -1.54
CA ALA A 123 -11.65 12.22 -2.17
C ALA A 123 -12.95 11.53 -2.61
N THR A 124 -12.83 10.32 -3.17
CA THR A 124 -13.97 9.50 -3.61
C THR A 124 -14.92 9.16 -2.46
N VAL A 125 -14.39 8.63 -1.35
CA VAL A 125 -15.25 8.29 -0.21
C VAL A 125 -15.76 9.53 0.51
N ALA A 126 -14.97 10.62 0.59
CA ALA A 126 -15.42 11.88 1.17
C ALA A 126 -16.59 12.48 0.37
N ALA A 127 -16.52 12.45 -0.96
CA ALA A 127 -17.62 12.88 -1.84
C ALA A 127 -18.88 12.03 -1.63
N GLN A 128 -18.74 10.70 -1.57
CA GLN A 128 -19.85 9.78 -1.35
C GLN A 128 -20.58 10.05 -0.03
N PHE A 129 -19.83 10.41 1.02
CA PHE A 129 -20.40 10.67 2.35
C PHE A 129 -20.69 12.14 2.63
N GLY A 130 -20.47 13.06 1.66
CA GLY A 130 -20.74 14.49 1.79
C GLY A 130 -19.83 15.20 2.81
N LEU A 131 -18.59 14.74 2.99
CA LEU A 131 -17.63 15.28 3.95
C LEU A 131 -16.63 16.22 3.26
N LYS A 132 -16.24 17.30 3.95
CA LYS A 132 -15.16 18.17 3.46
C LYS A 132 -13.85 17.39 3.39
N CYS A 133 -13.15 17.49 2.26
CA CYS A 133 -11.90 16.76 2.02
C CYS A 133 -10.75 17.69 1.65
N ILE A 134 -9.61 17.54 2.33
CA ILE A 134 -8.37 18.24 2.02
C ILE A 134 -7.25 17.21 1.85
N ILE A 135 -6.55 17.29 0.72
CA ILE A 135 -5.46 16.38 0.39
C ILE A 135 -4.16 17.16 0.33
N TYR A 136 -3.20 16.81 1.19
CA TYR A 136 -1.84 17.34 1.16
C TYR A 136 -1.01 16.56 0.15
N MET A 137 -0.33 17.26 -0.74
CA MET A 137 0.50 16.65 -1.78
C MET A 137 1.72 17.53 -2.06
N GLY A 138 2.90 16.93 -2.13
CA GLY A 138 4.12 17.65 -2.48
C GLY A 138 4.07 18.25 -3.87
N GLU A 139 4.63 19.45 -4.07
CA GLU A 139 4.63 20.11 -5.39
C GLU A 139 5.29 19.28 -6.49
N GLU A 140 6.30 18.50 -6.14
CA GLU A 140 6.97 17.60 -7.06
C GLU A 140 6.04 16.45 -7.49
N ASP A 141 5.30 15.88 -6.54
CA ASP A 141 4.31 14.84 -6.81
C ASP A 141 3.11 15.39 -7.60
N ILE A 142 2.66 16.61 -7.31
CA ILE A 142 1.62 17.31 -8.10
C ILE A 142 2.05 17.42 -9.57
N ARG A 143 3.31 17.77 -9.81
CA ARG A 143 3.87 17.89 -11.16
C ARG A 143 3.86 16.55 -11.90
N ARG A 144 4.24 15.47 -11.21
CA ARG A 144 4.30 14.11 -11.77
C ARG A 144 2.91 13.51 -12.01
N GLN A 145 1.91 13.84 -11.17
CA GLN A 145 0.63 13.14 -11.06
C GLN A 145 -0.59 14.06 -11.34
N LYS A 146 -0.48 14.93 -12.35
CA LYS A 146 -1.52 15.92 -12.72
C LYS A 146 -2.90 15.32 -12.94
N LEU A 147 -2.98 14.10 -13.52
CA LEU A 147 -4.24 13.41 -13.76
C LEU A 147 -4.97 13.09 -12.44
N ASN A 148 -4.25 12.61 -11.43
CA ASN A 148 -4.84 12.30 -10.12
C ASN A 148 -5.22 13.58 -9.36
N VAL A 149 -4.43 14.66 -9.47
CA VAL A 149 -4.79 15.97 -8.92
C VAL A 149 -6.11 16.46 -9.52
N PHE A 150 -6.26 16.37 -10.84
CA PHE A 150 -7.49 16.75 -11.51
C PHE A 150 -8.70 15.90 -11.06
N LYS A 151 -8.53 14.57 -10.91
CA LYS A 151 -9.58 13.69 -10.37
C LYS A 151 -10.00 14.10 -8.95
N MET A 152 -9.06 14.39 -8.06
CA MET A 152 -9.34 14.84 -6.69
C MET A 152 -10.17 16.12 -6.67
N ASN A 153 -9.81 17.10 -7.52
CA ASN A 153 -10.55 18.34 -7.66
C ASN A 153 -11.98 18.12 -8.20
N LEU A 154 -12.16 17.23 -9.20
CA LEU A 154 -13.48 16.86 -9.72
C LEU A 154 -14.37 16.19 -8.67
N LEU A 155 -13.76 15.46 -7.73
CA LEU A 155 -14.44 14.83 -6.59
C LEU A 155 -14.73 15.83 -5.45
N GLY A 156 -14.40 17.10 -5.62
CA GLY A 156 -14.67 18.17 -4.66
C GLY A 156 -13.64 18.28 -3.53
N ALA A 157 -12.54 17.56 -3.59
CA ALA A 157 -11.46 17.71 -2.62
C ALA A 157 -10.60 18.94 -2.94
N GLU A 158 -10.13 19.62 -1.89
CA GLU A 158 -9.11 20.67 -1.97
C GLU A 158 -7.72 20.03 -1.94
N VAL A 159 -6.94 20.14 -3.02
CA VAL A 159 -5.55 19.69 -3.03
C VAL A 159 -4.65 20.84 -2.58
N ARG A 160 -3.94 20.65 -1.45
CA ARG A 160 -3.00 21.63 -0.91
C ARG A 160 -1.56 21.27 -1.26
N PRO A 161 -0.87 22.12 -2.03
CA PRO A 161 0.52 21.90 -2.36
C PRO A 161 1.42 22.10 -1.14
N VAL A 162 2.42 21.23 -0.99
CA VAL A 162 3.45 21.33 0.04
C VAL A 162 4.78 21.65 -0.63
N SER A 163 5.28 22.87 -0.35
CA SER A 163 6.51 23.43 -0.94
C SER A 163 7.75 23.27 -0.06
N SER A 164 7.59 22.77 1.16
CA SER A 164 8.69 22.57 2.12
C SER A 164 9.42 21.24 1.89
N GLY A 165 10.65 21.14 2.34
CA GLY A 165 11.46 19.92 2.32
C GLY A 165 11.72 19.39 0.92
N SER A 166 11.55 18.08 0.71
CA SER A 166 11.67 17.41 -0.59
C SER A 166 10.50 17.66 -1.53
N ARG A 167 9.42 18.26 -1.05
CA ARG A 167 8.17 18.49 -1.79
C ARG A 167 7.53 17.20 -2.32
N THR A 168 7.68 16.11 -1.54
CA THR A 168 7.15 14.77 -1.84
C THR A 168 6.27 14.24 -0.71
N LEU A 169 5.85 12.99 -0.77
CA LEU A 169 4.96 12.32 0.19
C LEU A 169 5.37 12.52 1.67
N LYS A 170 6.68 12.46 1.99
CA LYS A 170 7.16 12.65 3.37
C LYS A 170 6.73 14.00 3.95
N ASP A 171 6.89 15.06 3.18
CA ASP A 171 6.57 16.42 3.64
C ASP A 171 5.06 16.67 3.61
N ALA A 172 4.35 16.06 2.66
CA ALA A 172 2.88 16.05 2.67
C ALA A 172 2.32 15.40 3.94
N THR A 173 2.92 14.29 4.41
CA THR A 173 2.57 13.65 5.68
C THR A 173 2.81 14.58 6.87
N ASN A 174 3.94 15.29 6.90
CA ASN A 174 4.24 16.26 7.94
C ASN A 174 3.18 17.37 8.01
N GLU A 175 2.75 17.92 6.89
CA GLU A 175 1.71 18.96 6.85
C GLU A 175 0.34 18.42 7.24
N ALA A 176 -0.03 17.21 6.82
CA ALA A 176 -1.26 16.56 7.26
C ALA A 176 -1.29 16.36 8.78
N ILE A 177 -0.17 15.93 9.40
CA ILE A 177 -0.05 15.79 10.85
C ILE A 177 -0.18 17.15 11.55
N ARG A 178 0.44 18.23 11.04
CA ARG A 178 0.29 19.58 11.60
C ARG A 178 -1.15 20.07 11.56
N ASP A 179 -1.83 19.86 10.44
CA ASP A 179 -3.25 20.20 10.32
C ASP A 179 -4.09 19.38 11.31
N TRP A 180 -3.81 18.07 11.43
CA TRP A 180 -4.54 17.20 12.35
C TRP A 180 -4.42 17.67 13.80
N VAL A 181 -3.19 17.97 14.26
CA VAL A 181 -2.95 18.54 15.62
C VAL A 181 -3.77 19.80 15.84
N THR A 182 -3.84 20.67 14.83
CA THR A 182 -4.52 21.98 14.93
C THR A 182 -6.05 21.85 14.94
N ASN A 183 -6.61 20.87 14.23
CA ASN A 183 -8.05 20.77 13.98
C ASN A 183 -8.62 19.41 14.42
N VAL A 184 -8.05 18.80 15.45
CA VAL A 184 -8.36 17.40 15.87
C VAL A 184 -9.83 17.16 16.23
N GLU A 185 -10.54 18.19 16.73
CA GLU A 185 -11.91 18.06 17.20
C GLU A 185 -12.88 17.64 16.09
N ASN A 186 -12.78 18.25 14.91
CA ASN A 186 -13.72 18.02 13.80
C ASN A 186 -13.10 17.28 12.61
N THR A 187 -11.81 16.93 12.70
CA THR A 187 -11.04 16.39 11.59
C THR A 187 -10.64 14.93 11.85
N TYR A 188 -10.84 14.09 10.84
CA TYR A 188 -10.30 12.74 10.79
C TYR A 188 -9.11 12.71 9.83
N TYR A 189 -7.97 12.20 10.30
CA TYR A 189 -6.82 11.93 9.44
C TYR A 189 -6.94 10.53 8.84
N LEU A 190 -7.20 10.44 7.55
CA LEU A 190 -7.36 9.19 6.81
C LEU A 190 -6.00 8.78 6.24
N ILE A 191 -5.27 7.89 6.94
CA ILE A 191 -3.93 7.45 6.55
C ILE A 191 -4.00 6.38 5.46
N GLY A 192 -3.14 6.51 4.45
CA GLY A 192 -3.16 5.69 3.24
C GLY A 192 -2.40 4.37 3.28
N SER A 193 -1.67 4.07 4.36
CA SER A 193 -0.84 2.87 4.44
C SER A 193 -0.78 2.31 5.87
N VAL A 194 -0.11 1.18 6.05
CA VAL A 194 0.13 0.53 7.37
C VAL A 194 1.24 1.22 8.17
N VAL A 195 1.27 2.55 8.11
CA VAL A 195 2.22 3.44 8.80
C VAL A 195 1.48 4.33 9.79
N GLY A 196 2.21 5.13 10.54
CA GLY A 196 1.61 6.04 11.52
C GLY A 196 1.49 5.42 12.92
N PRO A 197 0.97 6.19 13.88
CA PRO A 197 0.82 5.72 15.25
C PRO A 197 -0.25 4.63 15.36
N HIS A 198 -0.10 3.71 16.32
CA HIS A 198 -1.20 2.80 16.65
C HIS A 198 -2.48 3.60 16.97
N PRO A 199 -3.69 3.21 16.46
CA PRO A 199 -4.03 1.93 15.86
C PRO A 199 -3.89 1.86 14.31
N TYR A 200 -3.44 2.92 13.64
CA TYR A 200 -3.46 2.98 12.17
C TYR A 200 -2.83 1.77 11.46
N PRO A 201 -1.62 1.27 11.84
CA PRO A 201 -1.04 0.13 11.14
C PRO A 201 -1.94 -1.10 11.15
N VAL A 202 -2.50 -1.44 12.30
CA VAL A 202 -3.40 -2.59 12.48
C VAL A 202 -4.73 -2.37 11.75
N MET A 203 -5.33 -1.20 11.92
CA MET A 203 -6.60 -0.84 11.32
C MET A 203 -6.53 -0.87 9.78
N VAL A 204 -5.50 -0.28 9.20
CA VAL A 204 -5.29 -0.29 7.74
C VAL A 204 -5.04 -1.72 7.25
N ARG A 205 -4.23 -2.52 7.96
CA ARG A 205 -4.04 -3.94 7.67
C ARG A 205 -5.38 -4.67 7.59
N ASP A 206 -6.22 -4.54 8.61
CA ASP A 206 -7.47 -5.28 8.72
C ASP A 206 -8.46 -4.87 7.61
N PHE A 207 -8.52 -3.59 7.25
CA PHE A 207 -9.32 -3.17 6.08
C PHE A 207 -8.75 -3.64 4.74
N GLN A 208 -7.45 -3.88 4.65
CA GLN A 208 -6.80 -4.41 3.45
C GLN A 208 -6.77 -5.95 3.39
N SER A 209 -6.99 -6.65 4.52
CA SER A 209 -6.92 -8.12 4.60
C SER A 209 -7.89 -8.83 3.65
N VAL A 210 -8.95 -8.15 3.24
CA VAL A 210 -9.87 -8.62 2.20
C VAL A 210 -9.17 -9.06 0.91
N ILE A 211 -7.99 -8.50 0.60
CA ILE A 211 -7.17 -8.91 -0.55
C ILE A 211 -6.74 -10.36 -0.41
N GLY A 212 -6.11 -10.70 0.72
CA GLY A 212 -5.63 -12.05 0.98
C GLY A 212 -6.75 -13.06 1.29
N GLU A 213 -7.81 -12.63 1.98
CA GLU A 213 -8.99 -13.45 2.26
C GLU A 213 -9.67 -13.94 0.98
N GLU A 214 -9.92 -13.01 0.04
CA GLU A 214 -10.46 -13.35 -1.27
C GLU A 214 -9.48 -14.20 -2.08
N THR A 215 -8.20 -13.89 -2.04
CA THR A 215 -7.16 -14.66 -2.74
C THR A 215 -7.14 -16.11 -2.29
N LYS A 216 -7.18 -16.37 -0.97
CA LYS A 216 -7.19 -17.72 -0.39
C LYS A 216 -8.40 -18.52 -0.87
N LYS A 217 -9.59 -17.90 -0.83
CA LYS A 217 -10.83 -18.52 -1.32
C LYS A 217 -10.79 -18.76 -2.83
N GLN A 218 -10.45 -17.74 -3.61
CA GLN A 218 -10.42 -17.83 -5.07
C GLN A 218 -9.36 -18.79 -5.59
N PHE A 219 -8.22 -18.93 -4.91
CA PHE A 219 -7.19 -19.89 -5.30
C PHE A 219 -7.74 -21.32 -5.17
N THR A 220 -8.40 -21.66 -4.06
CA THR A 220 -9.06 -22.95 -3.87
C THR A 220 -10.14 -23.23 -4.93
N GLU A 221 -10.95 -22.21 -5.30
CA GLU A 221 -11.99 -22.33 -6.31
C GLU A 221 -11.42 -22.47 -7.74
N ASN A 222 -10.24 -21.92 -8.03
CA ASN A 222 -9.60 -21.95 -9.35
C ASN A 222 -8.74 -23.20 -9.64
N GLN A 223 -8.65 -24.15 -8.70
CA GLN A 223 -7.81 -25.36 -8.82
C GLN A 223 -8.10 -26.20 -10.06
N GLN A 224 -9.30 -26.11 -10.66
CA GLN A 224 -9.65 -26.82 -11.89
C GLN A 224 -8.81 -26.40 -13.11
N ARG A 225 -8.08 -25.28 -13.00
CA ARG A 225 -7.21 -24.74 -14.07
C ARG A 225 -5.75 -25.12 -13.93
N ILE A 226 -5.37 -25.69 -12.79
CA ILE A 226 -3.99 -26.10 -12.47
C ILE A 226 -3.96 -27.63 -12.28
N ALA A 227 -2.93 -28.25 -12.82
CA ALA A 227 -2.77 -29.71 -12.78
C ALA A 227 -2.54 -30.28 -11.36
N ASN A 228 -2.20 -29.43 -10.39
CA ASN A 228 -1.89 -29.80 -9.02
C ASN A 228 -2.98 -29.26 -8.07
N SER A 229 -3.69 -30.17 -7.40
CA SER A 229 -4.72 -29.86 -6.39
C SER A 229 -4.12 -29.41 -5.05
N GLN A 230 -3.47 -28.25 -5.03
CA GLN A 230 -2.97 -27.63 -3.78
C GLN A 230 -4.02 -26.69 -3.20
N GLU A 231 -4.20 -26.71 -1.88
CA GLU A 231 -5.13 -25.81 -1.20
C GLU A 231 -4.59 -24.36 -1.06
N LEU A 232 -3.28 -24.20 -1.09
CA LEU A 232 -2.57 -22.92 -0.93
C LEU A 232 -1.57 -22.70 -2.06
N PRO A 233 -1.29 -21.43 -2.43
CA PRO A 233 -0.20 -21.10 -3.35
C PRO A 233 1.16 -21.35 -2.71
N ASP A 234 2.20 -21.47 -3.52
CA ASP A 234 3.58 -21.65 -3.03
C ASP A 234 4.23 -20.32 -2.66
N VAL A 235 3.96 -19.26 -3.44
CA VAL A 235 4.58 -17.95 -3.28
C VAL A 235 3.55 -16.82 -3.43
N LEU A 236 3.57 -15.86 -2.49
CA LEU A 236 2.87 -14.57 -2.65
C LEU A 236 3.88 -13.43 -2.78
N ILE A 237 3.67 -12.56 -3.75
CA ILE A 237 4.54 -11.43 -4.04
C ILE A 237 3.72 -10.13 -4.04
N ALA A 238 4.25 -9.09 -3.40
CA ALA A 238 3.64 -7.76 -3.42
C ALA A 238 4.71 -6.65 -3.31
N CYS A 239 4.46 -5.49 -3.91
CA CYS A 239 5.35 -4.35 -3.76
C CYS A 239 5.22 -3.72 -2.37
N VAL A 240 6.32 -3.13 -1.88
CA VAL A 240 6.40 -2.52 -0.56
C VAL A 240 6.98 -1.11 -0.64
N GLY A 241 6.11 -0.10 -0.44
CA GLY A 241 6.48 1.24 -0.01
C GLY A 241 6.15 1.35 1.47
N GLY A 242 5.07 2.03 1.85
CA GLY A 242 4.51 1.88 3.22
C GLY A 242 3.95 0.49 3.51
N GLY A 243 3.60 -0.30 2.48
CA GLY A 243 3.35 -1.74 2.54
C GLY A 243 1.90 -2.17 2.68
N SER A 244 0.89 -1.31 2.45
CA SER A 244 -0.51 -1.67 2.73
C SER A 244 -1.08 -2.78 1.83
N ASN A 245 -0.73 -2.81 0.54
CA ASN A 245 -1.16 -3.89 -0.34
C ASN A 245 -0.53 -5.23 0.04
N ALA A 246 0.76 -5.21 0.36
CA ALA A 246 1.50 -6.39 0.78
C ALA A 246 0.96 -6.93 2.11
N MET A 247 0.71 -6.05 3.09
CA MET A 247 0.14 -6.47 4.36
C MET A 247 -1.26 -7.06 4.20
N GLY A 248 -2.12 -6.41 3.38
CA GLY A 248 -3.44 -6.94 3.08
C GLY A 248 -3.42 -8.30 2.39
N MET A 249 -2.43 -8.55 1.53
CA MET A 249 -2.24 -9.82 0.86
C MET A 249 -1.67 -10.89 1.79
N PHE A 250 -0.65 -10.54 2.62
CA PHE A 250 0.11 -11.50 3.41
C PHE A 250 -0.57 -11.89 4.73
N TYR A 251 -1.29 -10.96 5.36
CA TYR A 251 -1.82 -11.15 6.70
C TYR A 251 -2.64 -12.43 6.87
N PRO A 252 -3.60 -12.78 5.98
CA PRO A 252 -4.36 -14.02 6.09
C PRO A 252 -3.53 -15.31 5.94
N PHE A 253 -2.28 -15.18 5.46
CA PHE A 253 -1.36 -16.30 5.20
C PHE A 253 -0.15 -16.35 6.15
N LEU A 254 -0.09 -15.47 7.16
CA LEU A 254 1.09 -15.39 8.04
C LEU A 254 1.36 -16.67 8.82
N ASN A 255 0.34 -17.46 9.12
CA ASN A 255 0.45 -18.75 9.80
C ASN A 255 0.56 -19.95 8.86
N ASP A 256 0.42 -19.76 7.54
CA ASP A 256 0.54 -20.83 6.56
C ASP A 256 2.00 -21.03 6.14
N SER A 257 2.35 -22.23 5.68
CA SER A 257 3.71 -22.57 5.23
C SER A 257 3.93 -22.21 3.77
N ILE A 258 3.74 -20.92 3.44
CA ILE A 258 3.97 -20.38 2.09
C ILE A 258 5.07 -19.33 2.10
N ARG A 259 5.75 -19.15 1.00
CA ARG A 259 6.77 -18.10 0.83
C ARG A 259 6.10 -16.76 0.59
N LEU A 260 6.52 -15.72 1.35
CA LEU A 260 6.02 -14.36 1.23
C LEU A 260 7.16 -13.43 0.83
N VAL A 261 7.01 -12.69 -0.26
CA VAL A 261 8.06 -11.83 -0.83
C VAL A 261 7.56 -10.41 -1.00
N GLY A 262 8.16 -9.48 -0.26
CA GLY A 262 7.96 -8.05 -0.42
C GLY A 262 9.03 -7.44 -1.34
N VAL A 263 8.64 -6.70 -2.36
CA VAL A 263 9.57 -6.08 -3.32
C VAL A 263 9.58 -4.57 -3.15
N GLU A 264 10.75 -4.01 -2.78
CA GLU A 264 10.98 -2.58 -2.61
C GLU A 264 11.54 -1.93 -3.86
N ALA A 265 11.56 -0.59 -3.90
CA ALA A 265 12.19 0.15 -4.98
C ALA A 265 13.69 0.38 -4.71
N ALA A 266 14.53 -0.24 -5.53
CA ALA A 266 15.98 -0.01 -5.53
C ALA A 266 16.40 1.26 -6.28
N GLY A 267 15.47 1.95 -6.95
CA GLY A 267 15.79 3.16 -7.70
C GLY A 267 16.92 2.93 -8.72
N HIS A 268 18.00 3.67 -8.58
CA HIS A 268 19.20 3.50 -9.40
C HIS A 268 20.16 2.43 -8.87
N GLY A 269 19.75 1.65 -7.86
CA GLY A 269 20.53 0.60 -7.21
C GLY A 269 20.69 0.87 -5.71
N VAL A 270 20.59 -0.20 -4.90
CA VAL A 270 20.65 -0.10 -3.42
C VAL A 270 21.99 0.36 -2.87
N ASP A 271 23.06 0.32 -3.66
CA ASP A 271 24.40 0.80 -3.29
C ASP A 271 24.65 2.25 -3.71
N THR A 272 23.63 2.92 -4.26
CA THR A 272 23.61 4.36 -4.54
C THR A 272 22.86 5.12 -3.45
N ASP A 273 22.89 6.47 -3.47
CA ASP A 273 22.03 7.28 -2.59
C ASP A 273 20.62 7.47 -3.16
N ALA A 274 20.31 6.94 -4.35
CA ALA A 274 19.05 7.13 -5.05
C ALA A 274 18.22 5.82 -5.06
N HIS A 275 17.67 5.45 -3.89
CA HIS A 275 16.78 4.31 -3.70
C HIS A 275 15.75 4.55 -2.59
N ALA A 276 14.70 3.71 -2.52
CA ALA A 276 13.71 3.70 -1.45
C ALA A 276 13.64 2.32 -0.75
N ALA A 277 14.72 1.53 -0.81
CA ALA A 277 14.80 0.17 -0.26
C ALA A 277 15.03 0.20 1.27
N THR A 278 13.99 0.59 2.01
CA THR A 278 14.00 0.76 3.47
C THR A 278 14.23 -0.55 4.21
N MET A 279 13.68 -1.66 3.73
CA MET A 279 13.89 -2.97 4.36
C MET A 279 15.32 -3.47 4.14
N THR A 280 15.91 -3.17 2.98
CA THR A 280 17.26 -3.60 2.62
C THR A 280 18.35 -2.75 3.31
N LYS A 281 18.20 -1.43 3.35
CA LYS A 281 19.24 -0.48 3.77
C LYS A 281 18.86 0.40 4.97
N GLY A 282 17.59 0.34 5.43
CA GLY A 282 17.11 1.17 6.53
C GLY A 282 17.57 0.67 7.90
N GLU A 283 17.56 1.57 8.85
CA GLU A 283 17.87 1.34 10.25
C GLU A 283 16.64 1.60 11.13
N PHE A 284 16.68 1.11 12.37
CA PHE A 284 15.62 1.36 13.34
C PHE A 284 15.55 2.86 13.70
N GLY A 285 14.32 3.40 13.70
CA GLY A 285 14.07 4.78 14.11
C GLY A 285 12.57 5.06 14.23
N VAL A 286 12.21 6.33 14.45
CA VAL A 286 10.83 6.79 14.59
C VAL A 286 10.50 7.78 13.47
N LEU A 287 9.42 7.49 12.73
CA LEU A 287 8.93 8.37 11.68
C LEU A 287 7.40 8.39 11.67
N HIS A 288 6.79 9.58 11.53
CA HIS A 288 5.35 9.77 11.41
C HIS A 288 4.51 9.05 12.47
N GLY A 289 5.05 8.93 13.70
CA GLY A 289 4.30 8.42 14.85
C GLY A 289 4.48 6.96 15.21
N SER A 290 5.35 6.22 14.52
CA SER A 290 5.69 4.84 14.87
C SER A 290 7.17 4.51 14.74
N ALA A 291 7.65 3.53 15.49
CA ALA A 291 8.98 2.97 15.34
C ALA A 291 8.99 1.91 14.23
N SER A 292 9.92 2.02 13.29
CA SER A 292 10.06 1.10 12.15
C SER A 292 11.48 1.15 11.60
N TYR A 293 11.77 0.40 10.53
CA TYR A 293 12.93 0.70 9.72
C TYR A 293 12.68 1.95 8.88
N LEU A 294 13.71 2.78 8.73
CA LEU A 294 13.67 3.97 7.87
C LEU A 294 15.06 4.28 7.30
N LEU A 295 15.09 4.97 6.17
CA LEU A 295 16.30 5.50 5.57
C LEU A 295 16.71 6.77 6.31
N GLN A 296 17.86 6.73 6.99
CA GLN A 296 18.37 7.86 7.77
C GLN A 296 19.90 7.97 7.71
N THR A 297 20.41 9.14 8.05
CA THR A 297 21.85 9.38 8.22
C THR A 297 22.30 8.88 9.59
N GLY A 298 23.63 8.81 9.80
CA GLY A 298 24.19 8.48 11.12
C GLY A 298 23.76 9.43 12.27
N ASP A 299 23.31 10.64 11.92
CA ASP A 299 22.75 11.62 12.88
C ASP A 299 21.22 11.50 13.02
N GLY A 300 20.60 10.46 12.46
CA GLY A 300 19.16 10.22 12.56
C GLY A 300 18.28 11.11 11.68
N GLN A 301 18.86 11.84 10.70
CA GLN A 301 18.08 12.63 9.74
C GLN A 301 17.54 11.72 8.63
N VAL A 302 16.26 11.89 8.29
CA VAL A 302 15.61 11.12 7.24
C VAL A 302 16.23 11.43 5.88
N LYS A 303 16.74 10.40 5.18
CA LYS A 303 17.26 10.53 3.82
C LYS A 303 16.14 10.74 2.81
N LEU A 304 16.46 11.39 1.71
CA LEU A 304 15.55 11.49 0.57
C LEU A 304 15.51 10.13 -0.14
N PRO A 305 14.34 9.51 -0.29
CA PRO A 305 14.19 8.32 -1.09
C PRO A 305 14.19 8.67 -2.58
N HIS A 306 14.34 7.64 -3.43
CA HIS A 306 14.14 7.76 -4.87
C HIS A 306 13.49 6.52 -5.44
N SER A 307 12.49 6.71 -6.29
CA SER A 307 11.87 5.69 -7.13
C SER A 307 11.20 6.33 -8.34
N VAL A 308 11.23 5.66 -9.48
CA VAL A 308 10.41 6.00 -10.66
C VAL A 308 8.92 5.93 -10.32
N SER A 309 8.56 5.10 -9.35
CA SER A 309 7.19 4.99 -8.82
C SER A 309 6.99 5.93 -7.64
N ALA A 310 6.17 6.96 -7.80
CA ALA A 310 5.85 7.90 -6.73
C ALA A 310 5.16 7.24 -5.51
N GLY A 311 4.52 6.08 -5.67
CA GLY A 311 3.89 5.33 -4.56
C GLY A 311 4.87 4.51 -3.73
N LEU A 312 6.08 4.28 -4.21
CA LEU A 312 7.18 3.63 -3.48
C LEU A 312 8.26 4.62 -3.01
N ASP A 313 8.15 5.89 -3.38
CA ASP A 313 9.06 6.97 -3.03
C ASP A 313 8.81 7.43 -1.57
N TYR A 314 9.11 6.55 -0.60
CA TYR A 314 8.89 6.79 0.82
C TYR A 314 10.05 6.23 1.66
N PRO A 315 10.61 6.99 2.62
CA PRO A 315 11.82 6.60 3.35
C PRO A 315 11.58 5.68 4.55
N GLY A 316 10.35 5.23 4.75
CA GLY A 316 9.94 4.37 5.87
C GLY A 316 9.08 3.20 5.42
N VAL A 317 8.66 2.38 6.36
CA VAL A 317 7.81 1.21 6.12
C VAL A 317 6.89 0.97 7.32
N GLY A 318 5.83 0.19 7.14
CA GLY A 318 4.96 -0.22 8.25
C GLY A 318 5.71 -0.99 9.35
N PRO A 319 5.39 -0.75 10.63
CA PRO A 319 6.06 -1.42 11.74
C PRO A 319 5.88 -2.94 11.72
N GLU A 320 4.75 -3.43 11.28
CA GLU A 320 4.48 -4.86 11.14
C GLU A 320 5.39 -5.50 10.08
N HIS A 321 5.66 -4.83 8.94
CA HIS A 321 6.67 -5.27 7.98
C HIS A 321 8.06 -5.36 8.60
N SER A 322 8.43 -4.36 9.40
CA SER A 322 9.72 -4.36 10.12
C SER A 322 9.85 -5.56 11.05
N TYR A 323 8.77 -5.90 11.76
CA TYR A 323 8.69 -7.10 12.59
C TYR A 323 8.78 -8.39 11.76
N LEU A 324 8.04 -8.49 10.64
CA LEU A 324 8.03 -9.67 9.78
C LEU A 324 9.41 -9.93 9.15
N LYS A 325 10.16 -8.88 8.81
CA LYS A 325 11.57 -9.00 8.41
C LYS A 325 12.43 -9.53 9.55
N SER A 326 12.37 -8.89 10.73
CA SER A 326 13.19 -9.28 11.88
C SER A 326 12.94 -10.71 12.32
N SER A 327 11.71 -11.20 12.19
CA SER A 327 11.33 -12.58 12.50
C SER A 327 11.64 -13.58 11.40
N GLY A 328 12.07 -13.13 10.21
CA GLY A 328 12.30 -13.98 9.05
C GLY A 328 11.04 -14.59 8.43
N ARG A 329 9.84 -14.05 8.73
CA ARG A 329 8.58 -14.58 8.18
C ARG A 329 8.35 -14.14 6.72
N VAL A 330 8.78 -12.95 6.37
CA VAL A 330 8.68 -12.37 5.03
C VAL A 330 10.07 -12.05 4.52
N GLU A 331 10.36 -12.47 3.30
CA GLU A 331 11.55 -12.10 2.54
C GLU A 331 11.32 -10.72 1.92
N TYR A 332 12.34 -9.86 1.97
CA TYR A 332 12.30 -8.56 1.32
C TYR A 332 13.47 -8.45 0.34
N VAL A 333 13.11 -8.15 -0.89
CA VAL A 333 14.03 -7.94 -2.01
C VAL A 333 13.76 -6.59 -2.64
N SER A 334 14.56 -6.18 -3.59
CA SER A 334 14.38 -4.89 -4.26
C SER A 334 14.52 -5.00 -5.77
N ALA A 335 13.88 -4.07 -6.49
CA ALA A 335 13.95 -3.94 -7.94
C ALA A 335 14.30 -2.51 -8.33
N THR A 336 15.15 -2.37 -9.34
CA THR A 336 15.56 -1.07 -9.90
C THR A 336 14.44 -0.44 -10.73
N ASP A 337 14.60 0.86 -11.03
CA ASP A 337 13.70 1.58 -11.93
C ASP A 337 13.66 0.94 -13.33
N ASP A 338 14.81 0.50 -13.86
CA ASP A 338 14.91 -0.20 -15.15
C ASP A 338 14.13 -1.52 -15.13
N GLU A 339 14.32 -2.36 -14.11
CA GLU A 339 13.61 -3.63 -13.95
C GLU A 339 12.09 -3.41 -13.84
N ALA A 340 11.66 -2.36 -13.14
CA ALA A 340 10.24 -2.03 -13.02
C ALA A 340 9.63 -1.58 -14.35
N ILE A 341 10.35 -0.75 -15.14
CA ILE A 341 9.91 -0.30 -16.46
C ILE A 341 9.85 -1.48 -17.44
N GLU A 342 10.84 -2.37 -17.44
CA GLU A 342 10.82 -3.59 -18.24
C GLU A 342 9.64 -4.50 -17.88
N ALA A 343 9.36 -4.68 -16.58
CA ALA A 343 8.23 -5.47 -16.11
C ALA A 343 6.88 -4.85 -16.48
N PHE A 344 6.77 -3.50 -16.45
CA PHE A 344 5.60 -2.78 -16.95
C PHE A 344 5.31 -3.11 -18.42
N GLN A 345 6.34 -3.00 -19.28
CA GLN A 345 6.21 -3.31 -20.71
C GLN A 345 5.88 -4.80 -20.93
N TRP A 346 6.59 -5.67 -20.23
CA TRP A 346 6.42 -7.12 -20.34
C TRP A 346 4.99 -7.58 -20.03
N LEU A 347 4.39 -7.16 -18.91
CA LEU A 347 3.00 -7.51 -18.60
C LEU A 347 2.03 -6.91 -19.63
N SER A 348 2.29 -5.68 -20.07
CA SER A 348 1.45 -5.01 -21.06
C SER A 348 1.44 -5.77 -22.40
N GLU A 349 2.60 -6.23 -22.87
CA GLU A 349 2.74 -6.97 -24.12
C GLU A 349 2.25 -8.42 -24.05
N LYS A 350 2.43 -9.07 -22.88
CA LYS A 350 2.07 -10.48 -22.72
C LYS A 350 0.59 -10.67 -22.39
N GLU A 351 0.03 -9.90 -21.50
CA GLU A 351 -1.31 -10.10 -20.97
C GLU A 351 -2.30 -8.97 -21.31
N GLY A 352 -1.85 -7.91 -21.98
CA GLY A 352 -2.69 -6.75 -22.31
C GLY A 352 -3.13 -5.95 -21.06
N ILE A 353 -2.34 -6.01 -19.99
CA ILE A 353 -2.63 -5.36 -18.71
C ILE A 353 -1.55 -4.31 -18.45
N LEU A 354 -1.95 -3.05 -18.28
CA LEU A 354 -1.06 -1.95 -17.89
C LEU A 354 -0.99 -1.88 -16.36
N PRO A 355 0.08 -2.40 -15.71
CA PRO A 355 0.22 -2.34 -14.25
C PRO A 355 0.60 -0.95 -13.77
N ALA A 356 0.28 -0.57 -12.54
CA ALA A 356 0.94 0.57 -11.93
C ALA A 356 2.44 0.30 -11.75
N LEU A 357 3.28 1.34 -11.80
CA LEU A 357 4.73 1.20 -11.59
C LEU A 357 5.06 0.58 -10.23
N GLU A 358 4.23 0.80 -9.22
CA GLU A 358 4.32 0.12 -7.94
C GLU A 358 4.28 -1.40 -8.11
N SER A 359 3.25 -1.92 -8.78
CA SER A 359 3.10 -3.37 -9.02
C SER A 359 4.13 -3.93 -9.99
N SER A 360 4.68 -3.09 -10.86
CA SER A 360 5.75 -3.49 -11.78
C SER A 360 7.02 -3.91 -11.04
N HIS A 361 7.35 -3.30 -9.89
CA HIS A 361 8.43 -3.76 -9.02
C HIS A 361 8.18 -5.20 -8.53
N ALA A 362 6.96 -5.52 -8.12
CA ALA A 362 6.61 -6.89 -7.72
C ALA A 362 6.72 -7.89 -8.88
N LEU A 363 6.30 -7.48 -10.09
CA LEU A 363 6.37 -8.30 -11.30
C LEU A 363 7.81 -8.57 -11.74
N SER A 364 8.73 -7.60 -11.57
CA SER A 364 10.12 -7.75 -11.99
C SER A 364 10.82 -8.89 -11.26
N PHE A 365 10.41 -9.19 -10.02
CA PHE A 365 10.95 -10.31 -9.25
C PHE A 365 10.86 -11.66 -10.00
N LEU A 366 9.82 -11.87 -10.81
CA LEU A 366 9.66 -13.11 -11.58
C LEU A 366 10.78 -13.33 -12.62
N LYS A 367 11.44 -12.24 -13.07
CA LYS A 367 12.52 -12.27 -14.05
C LYS A 367 13.92 -12.26 -13.42
N GLN A 368 14.03 -12.07 -12.11
CA GLN A 368 15.32 -12.13 -11.40
C GLN A 368 15.85 -13.55 -11.39
N ARG A 369 17.16 -13.71 -11.58
CA ARG A 369 17.81 -15.03 -11.69
C ARG A 369 17.76 -15.85 -10.40
N ASP A 370 17.68 -15.18 -9.27
CA ASP A 370 17.67 -15.71 -7.92
C ASP A 370 16.27 -15.69 -7.27
N ASN A 371 15.22 -15.61 -8.09
CA ASN A 371 13.85 -15.65 -7.57
C ASN A 371 13.51 -16.97 -6.87
N ASN A 372 14.27 -18.04 -7.15
CA ASN A 372 14.12 -19.38 -6.56
C ASN A 372 12.71 -19.99 -6.68
N VAL A 373 11.92 -19.55 -7.67
CA VAL A 373 10.64 -20.16 -8.00
C VAL A 373 10.87 -21.43 -8.81
N GLN A 374 10.28 -22.53 -8.38
CA GLN A 374 10.46 -23.84 -9.02
C GLN A 374 9.44 -24.04 -10.14
N LYS A 375 9.76 -24.95 -11.04
CA LYS A 375 8.84 -25.38 -12.10
C LYS A 375 7.51 -25.88 -11.48
N ASP A 376 6.42 -25.49 -12.09
CA ASP A 376 5.04 -25.87 -11.69
C ASP A 376 4.57 -25.27 -10.34
N GLU A 377 5.35 -24.43 -9.64
CA GLU A 377 4.89 -23.68 -8.48
C GLU A 377 3.80 -22.67 -8.83
N ASN A 378 2.94 -22.38 -7.86
CA ASN A 378 1.83 -21.45 -7.98
C ASN A 378 2.21 -20.11 -7.31
N VAL A 379 2.45 -19.09 -8.11
CA VAL A 379 2.85 -17.77 -7.68
C VAL A 379 1.70 -16.79 -7.83
N ILE A 380 1.37 -16.05 -6.78
CA ILE A 380 0.35 -15.01 -6.85
C ILE A 380 0.99 -13.65 -6.60
N ILE A 381 0.73 -12.70 -7.52
CA ILE A 381 1.18 -11.32 -7.39
C ILE A 381 -0.01 -10.40 -7.09
N CYS A 382 0.13 -9.54 -6.10
CA CYS A 382 -0.80 -8.45 -5.86
C CYS A 382 -0.61 -7.35 -6.91
N LEU A 383 -1.46 -7.32 -7.94
CA LEU A 383 -1.50 -6.23 -8.92
C LEU A 383 -2.25 -5.04 -8.29
N SER A 384 -1.54 -4.28 -7.47
CA SER A 384 -2.08 -3.34 -6.49
C SER A 384 -2.77 -2.12 -7.09
N GLY A 385 -2.49 -1.79 -8.36
CA GLY A 385 -3.10 -0.68 -9.07
C GLY A 385 -2.83 -0.71 -10.56
N ARG A 386 -3.61 0.06 -11.32
CA ARG A 386 -3.50 0.18 -12.79
C ARG A 386 -2.57 1.30 -13.21
N GLY A 387 -1.96 1.13 -14.39
CA GLY A 387 -0.89 1.97 -14.91
C GLY A 387 -1.31 3.21 -15.70
N ASP A 388 -2.61 3.50 -15.86
CA ASP A 388 -3.05 4.68 -16.65
C ASP A 388 -2.41 5.99 -16.15
N LYS A 389 -2.18 6.10 -14.83
CA LYS A 389 -1.52 7.25 -14.21
C LYS A 389 -0.04 7.37 -14.56
N ASP A 390 0.60 6.26 -14.95
CA ASP A 390 2.06 6.13 -15.10
C ASP A 390 2.52 6.17 -16.55
N VAL A 391 1.59 6.14 -17.52
CA VAL A 391 1.90 6.08 -18.96
C VAL A 391 2.81 7.23 -19.39
N HIS A 392 2.60 8.45 -18.88
CA HIS A 392 3.48 9.58 -19.16
C HIS A 392 4.88 9.39 -18.57
N THR A 393 4.98 8.92 -17.31
CA THR A 393 6.27 8.65 -16.67
C THR A 393 7.04 7.57 -17.42
N VAL A 394 6.36 6.50 -17.87
CA VAL A 394 6.97 5.43 -18.68
C VAL A 394 7.42 5.97 -20.04
N ALA A 395 6.61 6.81 -20.71
CA ALA A 395 6.97 7.40 -21.99
C ALA A 395 8.20 8.30 -21.88
N ASP A 396 8.24 9.16 -20.84
CA ASP A 396 9.38 10.04 -20.57
C ASP A 396 10.65 9.22 -20.29
N TYR A 397 10.54 8.14 -19.47
CA TYR A 397 11.65 7.25 -19.17
C TYR A 397 12.22 6.55 -20.41
N LEU A 398 11.35 6.13 -21.32
CA LEU A 398 11.72 5.50 -22.59
C LEU A 398 12.14 6.51 -23.68
N GLY A 399 12.17 7.82 -23.39
CA GLY A 399 12.48 8.87 -24.36
C GLY A 399 11.45 9.00 -25.50
N ARG A 400 10.22 8.54 -25.27
CA ARG A 400 9.12 8.62 -26.25
C ARG A 400 8.28 9.87 -25.97
N LYS A 401 7.92 10.60 -27.04
CA LYS A 401 7.01 11.75 -26.97
C LYS A 401 5.57 11.26 -27.11
N PHE A 402 4.67 11.82 -26.30
CA PHE A 402 3.22 11.72 -26.46
C PHE A 402 2.72 12.67 -27.52
#